data_09ade4b1786504feabb2a585588a68d0
#
_entry.id   09ade4b1786504feabb2a585588a68d0
#
_cell.length_a   1.000
_cell.length_b   1.000
_cell.length_c   1.000
_cell.angle_alpha   90.00
_cell.angle_beta   90.00
_cell.angle_gamma   90.00
#
_symmetry.space_group_name_H-M   'P 1'
#
loop_
_entity.id
_entity.type
_entity.pdbx_description
1 polymer ?
#
loop_
_entity_poly.entity_id
_entity_poly.type
_entity_poly.pdbx_seq_one_letter_code
_entity_poly.pdbx_strand_id
1 'polypeptide(L)'
;MTTSAAASTGAGGTGSDGTESGGTGSGGTGSGGGATAGGKTVTDRLVEANERYAAAFDDPGMDARPVLRVAVVACMDARIDLHRALGLRLGDCHTIRNAGGVVTDDVIRSLTISQRALGTRSVVLIHHTGCGMQTLTEEFRHELEMEVGQRPAWAVEAFRDADQDVRQSMRRVRTSPFLPHTGDVRGFVFDVTTGRLREIDPAGASTAPREPAEKSASPT
;
A
#
# COMPACT_ATOMS: atom_id res chain seq x y z
N MET A 1 -21.62 0.13 -45.63
CA MET A 1 -21.01 -0.96 -46.41
C MET A 1 -20.52 -1.92 -45.35
N THR A 2 -21.34 -2.82 -44.89
CA THR A 2 -21.59 -4.21 -45.31
C THR A 2 -20.38 -5.11 -45.15
N THR A 3 -20.54 -5.99 -44.18
CA THR A 3 -20.59 -7.46 -44.16
C THR A 3 -19.23 -8.09 -43.85
N SER A 4 -19.05 -9.19 -43.16
CA SER A 4 -19.86 -10.37 -42.92
C SER A 4 -19.17 -11.28 -41.89
N ALA A 5 -19.97 -12.05 -41.19
CA ALA A 5 -19.60 -13.13 -40.29
C ALA A 5 -19.11 -14.38 -41.05
N ALA A 6 -18.35 -15.26 -40.37
CA ALA A 6 -18.37 -16.69 -40.64
C ALA A 6 -18.04 -17.51 -39.38
N ALA A 7 -18.97 -18.31 -39.00
CA ALA A 7 -18.87 -19.41 -38.02
C ALA A 7 -18.37 -20.68 -38.72
N SER A 8 -17.62 -21.53 -37.98
CA SER A 8 -17.38 -22.92 -38.39
C SER A 8 -17.39 -23.84 -37.17
N THR A 9 -18.33 -24.75 -37.19
CA THR A 9 -18.62 -25.90 -36.34
C THR A 9 -17.81 -27.14 -36.74
N GLY A 10 -17.59 -28.05 -35.78
CA GLY A 10 -17.19 -29.46 -36.01
C GLY A 10 -16.56 -30.04 -34.73
N ALA A 11 -17.26 -30.73 -33.88
CA ALA A 11 -17.70 -32.10 -33.80
C ALA A 11 -16.56 -33.14 -33.65
N GLY A 12 -16.48 -33.75 -32.47
CA GLY A 12 -16.72 -35.16 -32.20
C GLY A 12 -15.49 -36.05 -32.11
N GLY A 13 -15.38 -36.81 -31.02
CA GLY A 13 -14.47 -37.95 -30.94
C GLY A 13 -14.34 -38.51 -29.52
N THR A 14 -15.02 -39.61 -29.34
CA THR A 14 -15.23 -40.50 -28.19
C THR A 14 -14.03 -41.43 -27.92
N GLY A 15 -13.91 -41.91 -26.65
CA GLY A 15 -13.50 -43.28 -26.34
C GLY A 15 -12.21 -43.35 -25.52
N SER A 16 -12.22 -43.83 -24.39
CA SER A 16 -12.38 -45.05 -23.63
C SER A 16 -11.14 -45.39 -22.79
N ASP A 17 -11.42 -45.67 -21.53
CA ASP A 17 -10.91 -46.72 -20.62
C ASP A 17 -9.40 -46.98 -20.44
N GLY A 18 -9.04 -47.04 -19.14
CA GLY A 18 -8.04 -48.03 -18.75
C GLY A 18 -7.21 -47.72 -17.50
N THR A 19 -7.63 -48.28 -16.41
CA THR A 19 -6.88 -48.99 -15.34
C THR A 19 -6.10 -48.21 -14.30
N GLU A 20 -6.53 -48.49 -13.07
CA GLU A 20 -5.93 -48.29 -11.76
C GLU A 20 -4.50 -48.82 -11.64
N SER A 21 -3.64 -48.12 -10.91
CA SER A 21 -2.71 -48.80 -9.97
C SER A 21 -2.33 -47.84 -8.84
N GLY A 22 -2.47 -48.34 -7.63
CA GLY A 22 -2.22 -47.65 -6.38
C GLY A 22 -0.74 -47.36 -6.14
N GLY A 23 -0.50 -46.27 -5.43
CA GLY A 23 0.79 -45.90 -4.87
C GLY A 23 0.58 -45.14 -3.56
N THR A 24 0.76 -45.85 -2.45
CA THR A 24 0.86 -45.30 -1.09
C THR A 24 2.10 -44.44 -0.96
N GLY A 25 1.95 -43.19 -0.57
CA GLY A 25 3.05 -42.29 -0.29
C GLY A 25 2.66 -41.23 0.75
N SER A 26 3.24 -41.40 1.92
CA SER A 26 3.15 -40.65 3.17
C SER A 26 3.24 -39.16 3.13
N GLY A 27 2.34 -38.51 3.88
CA GLY A 27 2.55 -37.46 4.87
C GLY A 27 3.45 -36.25 4.53
N GLY A 28 2.83 -35.16 4.08
CA GLY A 28 3.37 -33.84 4.22
C GLY A 28 2.36 -32.99 4.97
N THR A 29 2.65 -32.65 6.23
CA THR A 29 1.82 -31.79 7.06
C THR A 29 1.95 -30.36 6.60
N GLY A 30 1.17 -29.95 5.60
CA GLY A 30 0.92 -28.56 5.29
C GLY A 30 -0.06 -28.00 6.32
N SER A 31 0.38 -27.10 7.18
CA SER A 31 -0.48 -26.33 8.06
C SER A 31 -1.34 -25.37 7.25
N GLY A 32 -2.37 -25.89 6.61
CA GLY A 32 -3.46 -25.11 6.03
C GLY A 32 -4.25 -24.47 7.14
N GLY A 33 -4.34 -23.14 7.12
CA GLY A 33 -5.19 -22.37 8.02
C GLY A 33 -6.61 -22.94 8.02
N GLY A 34 -7.04 -23.43 9.18
CA GLY A 34 -8.28 -24.13 9.36
C GLY A 34 -9.50 -23.31 9.00
N ALA A 35 -10.18 -23.74 7.94
CA ALA A 35 -11.58 -23.44 7.73
C ALA A 35 -12.36 -24.20 8.81
N THR A 36 -12.81 -23.50 9.85
CA THR A 36 -13.72 -24.04 10.84
C THR A 36 -15.05 -24.32 10.16
N ALA A 37 -15.45 -25.59 10.13
CA ALA A 37 -16.74 -26.04 9.63
C ALA A 37 -17.87 -25.22 10.29
N GLY A 38 -18.65 -24.46 9.52
CA GLY A 38 -19.86 -23.76 9.94
C GLY A 38 -19.73 -22.31 10.38
N GLY A 39 -18.53 -21.73 10.46
CA GLY A 39 -18.31 -20.32 10.84
C GLY A 39 -18.12 -19.38 9.63
N LYS A 40 -18.65 -18.15 9.72
CA LYS A 40 -18.40 -17.10 8.73
C LYS A 40 -16.90 -16.81 8.60
N THR A 41 -16.43 -16.70 7.37
CA THR A 41 -15.03 -16.30 7.08
C THR A 41 -14.81 -14.85 7.47
N VAL A 42 -13.54 -14.41 7.50
CA VAL A 42 -13.21 -12.99 7.71
C VAL A 42 -13.82 -12.15 6.58
N THR A 43 -13.76 -12.64 5.35
CA THR A 43 -14.33 -11.95 4.17
C THR A 43 -15.84 -11.79 4.30
N ASP A 44 -16.59 -12.83 4.75
CA ASP A 44 -18.04 -12.72 4.96
C ASP A 44 -18.39 -11.61 5.94
N ARG A 45 -17.62 -11.50 7.04
CA ARG A 45 -17.81 -10.42 8.04
C ARG A 45 -17.56 -9.03 7.46
N LEU A 46 -16.59 -8.90 6.56
CA LEU A 46 -16.30 -7.63 5.88
C LEU A 46 -17.41 -7.26 4.89
N VAL A 47 -17.94 -8.23 4.15
CA VAL A 47 -19.08 -8.02 3.25
C VAL A 47 -20.33 -7.57 4.03
N GLU A 48 -20.65 -8.24 5.13
CA GLU A 48 -21.76 -7.83 6.00
C GLU A 48 -21.57 -6.44 6.62
N ALA A 49 -20.31 -6.06 6.93
CA ALA A 49 -20.01 -4.72 7.40
C ALA A 49 -20.26 -3.68 6.28
N ASN A 50 -19.93 -4.03 5.04
CA ASN A 50 -20.22 -3.19 3.88
C ASN A 50 -21.72 -3.04 3.62
N GLU A 51 -22.52 -4.10 3.78
CA GLU A 51 -23.98 -4.01 3.66
C GLU A 51 -24.58 -3.00 4.65
N ARG A 52 -24.10 -3.00 5.91
CA ARG A 52 -24.52 -2.02 6.91
C ARG A 52 -24.09 -0.60 6.56
N TYR A 53 -22.85 -0.46 6.06
CA TYR A 53 -22.33 0.84 5.58
C TYR A 53 -23.17 1.36 4.40
N ALA A 54 -23.44 0.50 3.41
CA ALA A 54 -24.20 0.86 2.22
C ALA A 54 -25.66 1.29 2.56
N ALA A 55 -26.28 0.64 3.55
CA ALA A 55 -27.64 0.99 3.99
C ALA A 55 -27.72 2.39 4.64
N ALA A 56 -26.61 2.92 5.14
CA ALA A 56 -26.50 4.24 5.75
C ALA A 56 -25.72 5.24 4.86
N PHE A 57 -25.30 4.80 3.68
CA PHE A 57 -24.51 5.64 2.79
C PHE A 57 -25.39 6.65 2.07
N ASP A 58 -25.08 7.92 2.29
CA ASP A 58 -25.67 9.04 1.58
C ASP A 58 -24.58 9.58 0.63
N ASP A 59 -24.80 9.46 -0.68
CA ASP A 59 -23.84 9.94 -1.67
C ASP A 59 -23.79 11.48 -1.65
N PRO A 60 -22.69 12.07 -1.20
CA PRO A 60 -22.57 13.53 -1.18
C PRO A 60 -22.30 14.15 -2.57
N GLY A 61 -22.36 13.36 -3.64
CA GLY A 61 -22.08 13.82 -5.00
C GLY A 61 -20.61 14.23 -5.21
N MET A 62 -19.67 13.52 -4.57
CA MET A 62 -18.24 13.86 -4.63
C MET A 62 -17.65 13.53 -6.01
N ASP A 63 -16.78 14.45 -6.48
CA ASP A 63 -15.90 14.20 -7.63
C ASP A 63 -14.79 13.19 -7.24
N ALA A 64 -14.26 12.49 -8.22
CA ALA A 64 -13.07 11.66 -8.08
C ALA A 64 -11.80 12.49 -7.77
N ARG A 65 -11.85 13.79 -8.01
CA ARG A 65 -10.76 14.73 -7.69
C ARG A 65 -10.77 15.07 -6.21
N PRO A 66 -9.65 14.87 -5.50
CA PRO A 66 -9.60 15.14 -4.08
C PRO A 66 -9.70 16.65 -3.78
N VAL A 67 -10.51 17.00 -2.80
CA VAL A 67 -10.80 18.40 -2.42
C VAL A 67 -9.52 19.15 -2.05
N LEU A 68 -8.63 18.53 -1.27
CA LEU A 68 -7.36 19.14 -0.84
C LEU A 68 -6.26 19.06 -1.90
N ARG A 69 -6.51 18.42 -3.04
CA ARG A 69 -5.52 18.21 -4.12
C ARG A 69 -4.20 17.62 -3.66
N VAL A 70 -4.25 16.75 -2.66
CA VAL A 70 -3.09 16.07 -2.08
C VAL A 70 -3.17 14.56 -2.32
N ALA A 71 -2.03 13.94 -2.57
CA ALA A 71 -1.85 12.49 -2.52
C ALA A 71 -0.98 12.13 -1.32
N VAL A 72 -1.42 11.16 -0.51
CA VAL A 72 -0.70 10.63 0.64
C VAL A 72 -0.22 9.23 0.30
N VAL A 73 1.08 9.00 0.38
CA VAL A 73 1.71 7.68 0.24
C VAL A 73 2.17 7.24 1.62
N ALA A 74 1.73 6.06 2.06
CA ALA A 74 2.05 5.57 3.40
C ALA A 74 2.23 4.06 3.46
N CYS A 75 2.82 3.58 4.56
CA CYS A 75 2.90 2.14 4.83
C CYS A 75 1.51 1.52 5.00
N MET A 76 1.37 0.26 4.58
CA MET A 76 0.17 -0.55 4.76
C MET A 76 -0.06 -1.02 6.21
N ASP A 77 0.83 -0.69 7.14
CA ASP A 77 0.78 -1.09 8.55
C ASP A 77 -0.58 -0.78 9.17
N ALA A 78 -1.21 -1.80 9.76
CA ALA A 78 -2.56 -1.72 10.31
C ALA A 78 -2.70 -0.76 11.50
N ARG A 79 -1.59 -0.38 12.13
CA ARG A 79 -1.57 0.59 13.24
C ARG A 79 -1.73 2.04 12.79
N ILE A 80 -1.69 2.30 11.48
CA ILE A 80 -1.78 3.65 10.92
C ILE A 80 -3.17 3.92 10.36
N ASP A 81 -3.96 4.70 11.07
CA ASP A 81 -5.20 5.28 10.57
C ASP A 81 -4.91 6.68 10.01
N LEU A 82 -4.67 6.74 8.71
CA LEU A 82 -4.29 7.98 8.02
C LEU A 82 -5.38 9.06 8.12
N HIS A 83 -6.64 8.68 8.00
CA HIS A 83 -7.74 9.63 8.02
C HIS A 83 -7.82 10.32 9.38
N ARG A 84 -7.77 9.56 10.46
CA ARG A 84 -7.80 10.13 11.82
C ARG A 84 -6.51 10.88 12.15
N ALA A 85 -5.35 10.32 11.79
CA ALA A 85 -4.06 10.93 12.11
C ALA A 85 -3.85 12.28 11.43
N LEU A 86 -4.40 12.47 10.23
CA LEU A 86 -4.27 13.70 9.44
C LEU A 86 -5.54 14.58 9.46
N GLY A 87 -6.60 14.16 10.17
CA GLY A 87 -7.87 14.89 10.20
C GLY A 87 -8.60 14.92 8.85
N LEU A 88 -8.41 13.89 8.02
CA LEU A 88 -8.97 13.81 6.68
C LEU A 88 -10.39 13.24 6.71
N ARG A 89 -11.23 13.76 5.83
CA ARG A 89 -12.59 13.27 5.56
C ARG A 89 -12.62 12.52 4.23
N LEU A 90 -13.70 11.83 3.98
CA LEU A 90 -13.98 11.20 2.70
C LEU A 90 -13.91 12.25 1.57
N GLY A 91 -13.16 11.96 0.49
CA GLY A 91 -12.99 12.87 -0.64
C GLY A 91 -11.86 13.91 -0.50
N ASP A 92 -11.20 14.02 0.65
CA ASP A 92 -10.17 15.05 0.88
C ASP A 92 -8.87 14.76 0.14
N CYS A 93 -8.44 13.50 0.01
CA CYS A 93 -7.15 13.13 -0.58
C CYS A 93 -7.19 11.81 -1.34
N HIS A 94 -6.18 11.57 -2.18
CA HIS A 94 -5.85 10.22 -2.63
C HIS A 94 -4.93 9.55 -1.63
N THR A 95 -5.19 8.28 -1.29
CA THR A 95 -4.33 7.47 -0.42
C THR A 95 -3.75 6.31 -1.21
N ILE A 96 -2.43 6.16 -1.14
CA ILE A 96 -1.67 5.05 -1.73
C ILE A 96 -0.95 4.35 -0.57
N ARG A 97 -1.15 3.04 -0.42
CA ARG A 97 -0.52 2.27 0.66
C ARG A 97 0.16 1.03 0.12
N ASN A 98 1.41 0.83 0.51
CA ASN A 98 2.19 -0.35 0.17
C ASN A 98 3.10 -0.78 1.34
N ALA A 99 3.85 -1.86 1.16
CA ALA A 99 4.86 -2.28 2.13
C ALA A 99 5.92 -1.17 2.30
N GLY A 100 6.07 -0.67 3.53
CA GLY A 100 7.02 0.38 3.87
C GLY A 100 6.58 1.82 3.56
N GLY A 101 5.59 2.04 2.71
CA GLY A 101 5.26 3.37 2.20
C GLY A 101 6.29 3.90 1.18
N VAL A 102 7.07 3.00 0.58
CA VAL A 102 8.17 3.30 -0.33
C VAL A 102 7.65 3.77 -1.69
N VAL A 103 8.33 4.73 -2.29
CA VAL A 103 7.98 5.19 -3.64
C VAL A 103 8.53 4.20 -4.68
N THR A 104 7.70 3.25 -5.10
CA THR A 104 7.97 2.28 -6.17
C THR A 104 7.56 2.82 -7.54
N ASP A 105 7.83 2.07 -8.63
CA ASP A 105 7.35 2.44 -9.96
C ASP A 105 5.82 2.51 -10.03
N ASP A 106 5.10 1.65 -9.32
CA ASP A 106 3.64 1.72 -9.25
C ASP A 106 3.15 2.96 -8.49
N VAL A 107 3.87 3.37 -7.43
CA VAL A 107 3.58 4.64 -6.75
C VAL A 107 3.78 5.82 -7.69
N ILE A 108 4.87 5.86 -8.48
CA ILE A 108 5.07 6.90 -9.51
C ILE A 108 3.95 6.88 -10.54
N ARG A 109 3.54 5.70 -11.04
CA ARG A 109 2.40 5.56 -11.94
C ARG A 109 1.12 6.13 -11.33
N SER A 110 0.83 5.76 -10.09
CA SER A 110 -0.36 6.21 -9.37
C SER A 110 -0.35 7.73 -9.12
N LEU A 111 0.78 8.30 -8.69
CA LEU A 111 0.95 9.73 -8.53
C LEU A 111 0.83 10.48 -9.87
N THR A 112 1.32 9.90 -10.98
CA THR A 112 1.19 10.48 -12.31
C THR A 112 -0.29 10.62 -12.71
N ILE A 113 -1.09 9.58 -12.50
CA ILE A 113 -2.54 9.61 -12.76
C ILE A 113 -3.21 10.61 -11.81
N SER A 114 -2.87 10.58 -10.53
CA SER A 114 -3.38 11.49 -9.51
C SER A 114 -3.15 12.96 -9.89
N GLN A 115 -1.97 13.31 -10.37
CA GLN A 115 -1.65 14.69 -10.74
C GLN A 115 -2.23 15.09 -12.11
N ARG A 116 -2.02 14.28 -13.15
CA ARG A 116 -2.35 14.64 -14.53
C ARG A 116 -3.84 14.50 -14.86
N ALA A 117 -4.49 13.46 -14.34
CA ALA A 117 -5.91 13.21 -14.60
C ALA A 117 -6.82 13.74 -13.52
N LEU A 118 -6.40 13.71 -12.25
CA LEU A 118 -7.25 13.97 -11.09
C LEU A 118 -6.85 15.23 -10.30
N GLY A 119 -5.84 15.98 -10.76
CA GLY A 119 -5.56 17.34 -10.35
C GLY A 119 -4.88 17.53 -8.99
N THR A 120 -4.25 16.50 -8.41
CA THR A 120 -3.43 16.67 -7.21
C THR A 120 -2.19 17.49 -7.49
N ARG A 121 -1.66 18.18 -6.48
CA ARG A 121 -0.49 19.07 -6.60
C ARG A 121 0.53 18.85 -5.49
N SER A 122 0.08 18.35 -4.34
CA SER A 122 0.92 18.09 -3.17
C SER A 122 1.09 16.59 -2.95
N VAL A 123 2.25 16.19 -2.46
CA VAL A 123 2.56 14.80 -2.11
C VAL A 123 3.08 14.73 -0.67
N VAL A 124 2.44 13.90 0.13
CA VAL A 124 2.85 13.61 1.51
C VAL A 124 3.31 12.15 1.57
N LEU A 125 4.54 11.93 2.04
CA LEU A 125 5.13 10.61 2.19
C LEU A 125 5.25 10.29 3.68
N ILE A 126 4.74 9.11 4.11
CA ILE A 126 4.70 8.75 5.53
C ILE A 126 5.27 7.36 5.73
N HIS A 127 6.44 7.29 6.34
CA HIS A 127 6.98 6.08 6.95
C HIS A 127 6.59 6.04 8.43
N HIS A 128 7.00 4.98 9.16
CA HIS A 128 6.67 4.88 10.58
C HIS A 128 7.75 4.16 11.38
N THR A 129 7.74 4.35 12.70
CA THR A 129 8.62 3.64 13.62
C THR A 129 8.25 2.16 13.72
N GLY A 130 9.24 1.28 13.84
CA GLY A 130 9.03 -0.16 13.97
C GLY A 130 8.36 -0.80 12.74
N CYS A 131 8.72 -0.33 11.55
CA CYS A 131 8.25 -0.92 10.29
C CYS A 131 8.91 -2.28 10.05
N GLY A 132 8.11 -3.29 9.68
CA GLY A 132 8.62 -4.62 9.32
C GLY A 132 9.64 -4.60 8.18
N MET A 133 9.59 -3.61 7.30
CA MET A 133 10.55 -3.46 6.20
C MET A 133 11.98 -3.19 6.67
N GLN A 134 12.19 -2.75 7.91
CA GLN A 134 13.51 -2.56 8.51
C GLN A 134 14.24 -3.87 8.84
N THR A 135 13.51 -4.97 8.94
CA THR A 135 14.03 -6.30 9.27
C THR A 135 14.21 -7.20 8.05
N LEU A 136 13.61 -6.86 6.91
CA LEU A 136 13.76 -7.62 5.68
C LEU A 136 15.09 -7.33 4.99
N THR A 137 15.59 -8.33 4.27
CA THR A 137 16.82 -8.26 3.47
C THR A 137 16.58 -8.89 2.10
N GLU A 138 17.55 -8.81 1.21
CA GLU A 138 17.51 -9.53 -0.09
C GLU A 138 17.45 -11.06 0.09
N GLU A 139 17.83 -11.59 1.26
CA GLU A 139 17.69 -13.01 1.61
C GLU A 139 16.23 -13.46 1.50
N PHE A 140 15.28 -12.63 1.92
CA PHE A 140 13.84 -12.89 1.78
C PHE A 140 13.44 -13.22 0.32
N ARG A 141 14.02 -12.52 -0.67
CA ARG A 141 13.75 -12.83 -2.09
C ARG A 141 14.33 -14.16 -2.51
N HIS A 142 15.51 -14.51 -1.98
CA HIS A 142 16.15 -15.77 -2.27
C HIS A 142 15.39 -16.94 -1.63
N GLU A 143 14.98 -16.82 -0.38
CA GLU A 143 14.14 -17.80 0.30
C GLU A 143 12.83 -18.03 -0.47
N LEU A 144 12.17 -16.96 -0.90
CA LEU A 144 10.96 -17.05 -1.69
C LEU A 144 11.19 -17.71 -3.06
N GLU A 145 12.29 -17.40 -3.73
CA GLU A 145 12.69 -18.06 -4.98
C GLU A 145 12.88 -19.56 -4.79
N MET A 146 13.53 -19.97 -3.70
CA MET A 146 13.74 -21.38 -3.38
C MET A 146 12.44 -22.10 -3.03
N GLU A 147 11.52 -21.44 -2.35
CA GLU A 147 10.22 -22.02 -1.95
C GLU A 147 9.30 -22.24 -3.16
N VAL A 148 9.18 -21.23 -4.05
CA VAL A 148 8.19 -21.26 -5.14
C VAL A 148 8.78 -21.62 -6.49
N GLY A 149 10.11 -21.75 -6.60
CA GLY A 149 10.81 -22.10 -7.86
C GLY A 149 10.86 -20.95 -8.88
N GLN A 150 10.49 -19.72 -8.47
CA GLN A 150 10.49 -18.56 -9.36
C GLN A 150 11.02 -17.32 -8.62
N ARG A 151 12.01 -16.66 -9.21
CA ARG A 151 12.54 -15.41 -8.65
C ARG A 151 11.55 -14.26 -8.84
N PRO A 152 11.16 -13.53 -7.77
CA PRO A 152 10.34 -12.34 -7.89
C PRO A 152 11.00 -11.27 -8.78
N ALA A 153 10.23 -10.71 -9.72
CA ALA A 153 10.72 -9.62 -10.59
C ALA A 153 10.80 -8.26 -9.87
N TRP A 154 10.13 -8.14 -8.72
CA TRP A 154 10.13 -6.91 -7.92
C TRP A 154 11.25 -6.92 -6.87
N ALA A 155 11.71 -5.73 -6.49
CA ALA A 155 12.63 -5.53 -5.37
C ALA A 155 11.86 -5.53 -4.04
N VAL A 156 12.50 -6.00 -2.96
CA VAL A 156 11.91 -5.96 -1.61
C VAL A 156 11.68 -4.52 -1.16
N GLU A 157 12.54 -3.60 -1.60
CA GLU A 157 12.54 -2.18 -1.19
C GLU A 157 12.66 -2.06 0.35
N ALA A 158 13.44 -2.96 0.95
CA ALA A 158 13.73 -2.92 2.38
C ALA A 158 14.68 -1.76 2.72
N PHE A 159 14.49 -1.17 3.89
CA PHE A 159 15.33 -0.08 4.37
C PHE A 159 15.70 -0.29 5.84
N ARG A 160 16.86 0.20 6.26
CA ARG A 160 17.29 0.15 7.66
C ARG A 160 16.96 1.43 8.42
N ASP A 161 17.01 2.56 7.74
CA ASP A 161 16.78 3.89 8.28
C ASP A 161 15.59 4.54 7.59
N ALA A 162 14.50 4.74 8.33
CA ALA A 162 13.27 5.32 7.81
C ALA A 162 13.48 6.78 7.35
N ASP A 163 14.33 7.55 8.02
CA ASP A 163 14.61 8.94 7.66
C ASP A 163 15.33 9.02 6.31
N GLN A 164 16.31 8.13 6.11
CA GLN A 164 17.05 8.05 4.86
C GLN A 164 16.11 7.62 3.71
N ASP A 165 15.25 6.65 3.95
CA ASP A 165 14.33 6.16 2.93
C ASP A 165 13.26 7.19 2.57
N VAL A 166 12.73 7.94 3.54
CA VAL A 166 11.84 9.08 3.27
C VAL A 166 12.54 10.11 2.38
N ARG A 167 13.81 10.44 2.64
CA ARG A 167 14.57 11.36 1.78
C ARG A 167 14.77 10.82 0.37
N GLN A 168 15.04 9.54 0.24
CA GLN A 168 15.16 8.87 -1.06
C GLN A 168 13.82 8.88 -1.80
N SER A 169 12.73 8.58 -1.13
CA SER A 169 11.37 8.63 -1.65
C SER A 169 10.99 10.05 -2.11
N MET A 170 11.25 11.08 -1.30
CA MET A 170 11.05 12.48 -1.69
C MET A 170 11.86 12.84 -2.95
N ARG A 171 13.12 12.41 -3.02
CA ARG A 171 13.97 12.66 -4.18
C ARG A 171 13.39 11.98 -5.43
N ARG A 172 12.97 10.72 -5.32
CA ARG A 172 12.38 9.97 -6.44
C ARG A 172 11.13 10.66 -7.00
N VAL A 173 10.27 11.20 -6.15
CA VAL A 173 9.11 12.00 -6.57
C VAL A 173 9.57 13.30 -7.25
N ARG A 174 10.49 14.05 -6.63
CA ARG A 174 10.93 15.36 -7.12
C ARG A 174 11.66 15.31 -8.44
N THR A 175 12.38 14.22 -8.72
CA THR A 175 13.15 14.05 -9.96
C THR A 175 12.41 13.27 -11.05
N SER A 176 11.19 12.80 -10.78
CA SER A 176 10.42 12.04 -11.75
C SER A 176 9.97 12.93 -12.93
N PRO A 177 10.29 12.57 -14.17
CA PRO A 177 9.87 13.33 -15.35
C PRO A 177 8.37 13.21 -15.63
N PHE A 178 7.69 12.28 -14.98
CA PHE A 178 6.27 12.03 -15.19
C PHE A 178 5.38 12.93 -14.33
N LEU A 179 5.91 13.51 -13.26
CA LEU A 179 5.18 14.29 -12.27
C LEU A 179 5.31 15.80 -12.55
N PRO A 180 4.23 16.51 -12.95
CA PRO A 180 4.28 17.94 -13.25
C PRO A 180 4.34 18.83 -11.99
N HIS A 181 3.94 18.30 -10.81
CA HIS A 181 3.88 19.06 -9.56
C HIS A 181 4.79 18.42 -8.51
N THR A 182 6.01 18.92 -8.41
CA THR A 182 7.05 18.41 -7.49
C THR A 182 7.53 19.44 -6.48
N GLY A 183 6.93 20.63 -6.45
CA GLY A 183 7.31 21.72 -5.55
C GLY A 183 6.86 21.52 -4.10
N ASP A 184 5.73 20.85 -3.89
CA ASP A 184 5.19 20.55 -2.56
C ASP A 184 5.22 19.03 -2.31
N VAL A 185 6.41 18.53 -1.97
CA VAL A 185 6.66 17.12 -1.60
C VAL A 185 7.28 17.10 -0.23
N ARG A 186 6.54 16.60 0.75
CA ARG A 186 6.97 16.54 2.16
C ARG A 186 7.00 15.10 2.65
N GLY A 187 7.96 14.78 3.51
CA GLY A 187 8.17 13.46 4.05
C GLY A 187 8.15 13.44 5.58
N PHE A 188 7.57 12.40 6.15
CA PHE A 188 7.36 12.27 7.58
C PHE A 188 7.64 10.84 8.06
N VAL A 189 7.99 10.73 9.34
CA VAL A 189 7.95 9.47 10.08
C VAL A 189 6.87 9.57 11.15
N PHE A 190 5.91 8.65 11.08
CA PHE A 190 4.83 8.51 12.06
C PHE A 190 5.31 7.63 13.21
N ASP A 191 5.20 8.11 14.42
CA ASP A 191 5.47 7.32 15.62
C ASP A 191 4.21 6.53 16.00
N VAL A 192 4.25 5.20 15.84
CA VAL A 192 3.11 4.31 16.14
C VAL A 192 2.76 4.23 17.62
N THR A 193 3.64 4.73 18.52
CA THR A 193 3.41 4.73 19.96
C THR A 193 2.70 5.99 20.42
N THR A 194 3.09 7.14 19.84
CA THR A 194 2.60 8.45 20.25
C THR A 194 1.58 9.07 19.29
N GLY A 195 1.47 8.54 18.06
CA GLY A 195 0.64 9.10 16.98
C GLY A 195 1.19 10.40 16.39
N ARG A 196 2.44 10.77 16.69
CA ARG A 196 3.05 12.01 16.21
C ARG A 196 3.70 11.83 14.85
N LEU A 197 3.57 12.84 13.99
CA LEU A 197 4.34 12.98 12.76
C LEU A 197 5.57 13.83 13.03
N ARG A 198 6.74 13.32 12.62
CA ARG A 198 7.99 14.06 12.58
C ARG A 198 8.39 14.29 11.13
N GLU A 199 8.51 15.54 10.76
CA GLU A 199 8.93 15.92 9.40
C GLU A 199 10.42 15.62 9.19
N ILE A 200 10.74 15.17 7.97
CA ILE A 200 12.10 14.84 7.56
C ILE A 200 12.63 15.96 6.66
N ASP A 201 13.76 16.56 7.09
CA ASP A 201 14.47 17.52 6.26
C ASP A 201 15.06 16.82 5.02
N PRO A 202 14.68 17.25 3.81
CA PRO A 202 15.24 16.70 2.58
C PRO A 202 16.74 16.92 2.43
N ALA A 203 17.31 17.93 3.06
CA ALA A 203 18.74 18.24 3.01
C ALA A 203 19.58 17.40 3.99
N GLY A 204 18.96 16.62 4.88
CA GLY A 204 19.67 15.73 5.79
C GLY A 204 20.13 16.35 7.10
N ALA A 205 19.79 17.60 7.41
CA ALA A 205 19.99 18.15 8.74
C ALA A 205 19.06 17.42 9.74
N SER A 206 19.64 16.84 10.79
CA SER A 206 18.86 16.20 11.85
C SER A 206 18.08 17.27 12.60
N THR A 207 16.77 17.34 12.40
CA THR A 207 15.89 18.10 13.29
C THR A 207 15.68 17.28 14.55
N ALA A 208 16.60 17.44 15.52
CA ALA A 208 16.35 17.00 16.88
C ALA A 208 14.99 17.59 17.35
N PRO A 209 14.16 16.88 18.12
CA PRO A 209 12.93 17.42 18.66
C PRO A 209 13.26 18.73 19.41
N ARG A 210 12.60 19.82 19.03
CA ARG A 210 12.63 21.02 19.88
C ARG A 210 11.97 20.63 21.20
N GLU A 211 12.75 20.58 22.26
CA GLU A 211 12.21 20.51 23.61
C GLU A 211 11.22 21.67 23.82
N PRO A 212 10.07 21.43 24.45
CA PRO A 212 9.16 22.51 24.78
C PRO A 212 9.90 23.48 25.71
N ALA A 213 9.96 24.77 25.32
CA ALA A 213 10.55 25.81 26.13
C ALA A 213 9.98 25.73 27.56
N GLU A 214 10.85 25.49 28.55
CA GLU A 214 10.49 25.59 29.95
C GLU A 214 9.89 26.97 30.20
N LYS A 215 8.65 26.98 30.68
CA LYS A 215 8.02 28.19 31.16
C LYS A 215 8.87 28.67 32.35
N SER A 216 9.65 29.73 32.15
CA SER A 216 10.32 30.40 33.22
C SER A 216 9.30 30.86 34.26
N ALA A 217 9.32 30.23 35.43
CA ALA A 217 8.59 30.69 36.58
C ALA A 217 9.19 32.04 37.01
N SER A 218 8.40 33.11 36.93
CA SER A 218 8.77 34.40 37.53
C SER A 218 8.78 34.25 39.04
N PRO A 219 9.80 34.70 39.76
CA PRO A 219 9.75 34.78 41.21
C PRO A 219 8.90 35.97 41.63
N THR A 220 8.05 35.71 42.61
CA THR A 220 7.27 36.67 43.40
C THR A 220 8.17 37.50 44.28
#